data_66d1bf048eb1ee28576ab3d60beb5aa1
#
_entry.id   66d1bf048eb1ee28576ab3d60beb5aa1
#
_cell.length_a   1.000
_cell.length_b   1.000
_cell.length_c   1.000
_cell.angle_alpha   90.00
_cell.angle_beta   90.00
_cell.angle_gamma   90.00
#
_symmetry.space_group_name_H-M   'P 1'
#
loop_
_entity.id
_entity.type
_entity.pdbx_description
1 polymer ?
#
loop_
_entity_poly.entity_id
_entity_poly.type
_entity_poly.pdbx_seq_one_letter_code
_entity_poly.pdbx_strand_id
1 'polypeptide(L)'
;MILNDKQIKKLVEEKDMISPFVDKSVQQGISYGLQSFGYDLRVGSEFKIFTNIRGNVIADPKNFTEDNFVTVKEDKSVLIPPNSFALANSLEYFKIPRNVTGLVTSKSSYARVGLGNPPTVLEAGWKGVLVLELVNHTSNSIRVYSNSGISQILFFKGE
;
A
#
# COMPACT_ATOMS: atom_id res chain seq x y z
N MET A 1 -9.80 4.49 -19.86
CA MET A 1 -8.54 5.21 -20.19
C MET A 1 -7.65 5.24 -18.94
N ILE A 2 -6.37 4.92 -19.08
CA ILE A 2 -5.40 5.10 -18.00
C ILE A 2 -5.08 6.60 -17.83
N LEU A 3 -4.97 7.07 -16.57
CA LEU A 3 -4.71 8.46 -16.26
C LEU A 3 -3.22 8.77 -16.20
N ASN A 4 -2.82 9.87 -16.85
CA ASN A 4 -1.47 10.41 -16.73
C ASN A 4 -1.36 11.38 -15.54
N ASP A 5 -0.14 11.90 -15.32
CA ASP A 5 0.19 12.83 -14.23
C ASP A 5 -0.71 14.08 -14.19
N LYS A 6 -0.95 14.72 -15.33
CA LYS A 6 -1.79 15.93 -15.42
C LYS A 6 -3.25 15.65 -15.04
N GLN A 7 -3.76 14.51 -15.47
CA GLN A 7 -5.14 14.09 -15.16
C GLN A 7 -5.30 13.71 -13.69
N ILE A 8 -4.30 13.01 -13.12
CA ILE A 8 -4.27 12.68 -11.68
C ILE A 8 -4.23 13.97 -10.86
N LYS A 9 -3.32 14.89 -11.18
CA LYS A 9 -3.18 16.19 -10.49
C LYS A 9 -4.49 16.99 -10.52
N LYS A 10 -5.13 17.05 -11.67
CA LYS A 10 -6.44 17.70 -11.81
C LYS A 10 -7.51 17.10 -10.88
N LEU A 11 -7.59 15.77 -10.79
CA LEU A 11 -8.53 15.09 -9.90
C LEU A 11 -8.21 15.32 -8.41
N VAL A 12 -6.94 15.45 -8.06
CA VAL A 12 -6.54 15.82 -6.70
C VAL A 12 -6.99 17.24 -6.38
N GLU A 13 -6.74 18.20 -7.28
CA GLU A 13 -7.12 19.61 -7.11
C GLU A 13 -8.65 19.79 -7.03
N GLU A 14 -9.42 19.11 -7.88
CA GLU A 14 -10.87 19.27 -7.97
C GLU A 14 -11.66 18.39 -7.00
N LYS A 15 -11.14 17.22 -6.62
CA LYS A 15 -11.87 16.18 -5.86
C LYS A 15 -11.14 15.70 -4.60
N ASP A 16 -9.95 16.23 -4.33
CA ASP A 16 -9.12 15.80 -3.20
C ASP A 16 -8.86 14.28 -3.23
N MET A 17 -8.59 13.75 -4.43
CA MET A 17 -8.53 12.30 -4.68
C MET A 17 -7.45 11.59 -3.84
N ILE A 18 -6.32 12.27 -3.57
CA ILE A 18 -5.19 11.74 -2.78
C ILE A 18 -4.76 12.81 -1.78
N SER A 19 -4.68 12.47 -0.49
CA SER A 19 -4.25 13.41 0.56
C SER A 19 -3.42 12.68 1.65
N PRO A 20 -2.23 13.17 2.04
CA PRO A 20 -1.49 14.27 1.41
C PRO A 20 -0.97 13.88 0.03
N PHE A 21 -1.00 14.79 -0.91
CA PHE A 21 -0.55 14.57 -2.28
C PHE A 21 0.86 15.09 -2.51
N VAL A 22 1.72 14.24 -3.06
CA VAL A 22 3.07 14.62 -3.48
C VAL A 22 3.08 14.74 -4.99
N ASP A 23 3.15 15.97 -5.50
CA ASP A 23 2.91 16.34 -6.90
C ASP A 23 4.09 16.06 -7.85
N LYS A 24 5.09 15.34 -7.38
CA LYS A 24 6.27 14.94 -8.13
C LYS A 24 6.81 13.60 -7.66
N SER A 25 7.61 12.95 -8.48
CA SER A 25 8.36 11.76 -8.06
C SER A 25 9.52 12.16 -7.15
N VAL A 26 9.53 11.64 -5.92
CA VAL A 26 10.63 11.79 -4.96
C VAL A 26 11.48 10.54 -5.02
N GLN A 27 12.75 10.68 -5.42
CA GLN A 27 13.66 9.56 -5.68
C GLN A 27 14.59 9.21 -4.52
N GLN A 28 14.49 9.93 -3.40
CA GLN A 28 15.31 9.66 -2.23
C GLN A 28 14.81 8.42 -1.48
N GLY A 29 15.68 7.43 -1.28
CA GLY A 29 15.32 6.16 -0.67
C GLY A 29 14.40 5.32 -1.58
N ILE A 30 13.32 4.80 -1.04
CA ILE A 30 12.26 4.16 -1.81
C ILE A 30 11.33 5.24 -2.35
N SER A 31 11.30 5.39 -3.67
CA SER A 31 10.59 6.47 -4.36
C SER A 31 9.08 6.47 -4.09
N TYR A 32 8.49 7.66 -4.06
CA TYR A 32 7.06 7.87 -3.89
C TYR A 32 6.58 9.14 -4.58
N GLY A 33 5.28 9.34 -4.65
CA GLY A 33 4.65 10.51 -5.24
C GLY A 33 4.15 10.28 -6.66
N LEU A 34 3.81 11.37 -7.35
CA LEU A 34 3.23 11.35 -8.68
C LEU A 34 4.24 10.85 -9.72
N GLN A 35 3.79 9.87 -10.53
CA GLN A 35 4.54 9.32 -11.66
C GLN A 35 3.91 9.78 -12.98
N SER A 36 4.58 9.53 -14.10
CA SER A 36 4.03 9.85 -15.43
C SER A 36 2.66 9.22 -15.67
N PHE A 37 2.46 7.99 -15.18
CA PHE A 37 1.19 7.30 -15.12
C PHE A 37 1.09 6.63 -13.75
N GLY A 38 0.14 7.07 -12.93
CA GLY A 38 -0.07 6.53 -11.60
C GLY A 38 0.61 7.31 -10.49
N TYR A 39 0.59 6.71 -9.31
CA TYR A 39 1.07 7.29 -8.07
C TYR A 39 1.73 6.21 -7.21
N ASP A 40 2.93 6.50 -6.72
CA ASP A 40 3.62 5.62 -5.77
C ASP A 40 3.23 6.04 -4.35
N LEU A 41 2.42 5.22 -3.70
CA LEU A 41 1.94 5.48 -2.35
C LEU A 41 2.99 5.11 -1.29
N ARG A 42 2.84 5.69 -0.12
CA ARG A 42 3.68 5.39 1.05
C ARG A 42 2.95 4.49 2.04
N VAL A 43 3.69 3.66 2.74
CA VAL A 43 3.20 2.97 3.94
C VAL A 43 3.41 3.86 5.16
N GLY A 44 2.52 3.77 6.14
CA GLY A 44 2.67 4.45 7.43
C GLY A 44 3.74 3.81 8.33
N SER A 45 3.65 4.06 9.64
CA SER A 45 4.61 3.57 10.64
C SER A 45 4.05 2.50 11.58
N GLU A 46 2.80 2.11 11.40
CA GLU A 46 2.16 1.04 12.18
C GLU A 46 1.97 -0.20 11.31
N PHE A 47 2.44 -1.35 11.84
CA PHE A 47 2.37 -2.64 11.16
C PHE A 47 1.78 -3.69 12.10
N LYS A 48 0.88 -4.51 11.59
CA LYS A 48 0.42 -5.73 12.24
C LYS A 48 1.12 -6.91 11.59
N ILE A 49 2.12 -7.48 12.29
CA ILE A 49 2.96 -8.55 11.77
C ILE A 49 2.38 -9.89 12.17
N PHE A 50 2.14 -10.76 11.20
CA PHE A 50 1.69 -12.13 11.46
C PHE A 50 2.82 -12.95 12.08
N THR A 51 2.57 -13.57 13.21
CA THR A 51 3.58 -14.29 13.99
C THR A 51 3.18 -15.71 14.40
N ASN A 52 1.92 -16.09 14.21
CA ASN A 52 1.38 -17.40 14.63
C ASN A 52 1.75 -17.78 16.08
N ILE A 53 1.70 -16.82 17.01
CA ILE A 53 2.13 -17.00 18.40
C ILE A 53 1.30 -18.07 19.13
N ARG A 54 0.02 -18.17 18.83
CA ARG A 54 -0.91 -19.05 19.56
C ARG A 54 -1.04 -20.46 18.97
N GLY A 55 -0.43 -20.74 17.80
CA GLY A 55 -0.60 -22.02 17.11
C GLY A 55 -2.07 -22.39 16.91
N ASN A 56 -2.41 -23.20 15.93
CA ASN A 56 -3.76 -23.76 15.71
C ASN A 56 -4.93 -22.75 15.63
N VAL A 57 -4.68 -21.44 15.48
CA VAL A 57 -5.72 -20.45 15.22
C VAL A 57 -6.07 -20.52 13.72
N ILE A 58 -7.34 -20.75 13.43
CA ILE A 58 -7.83 -20.79 12.06
C ILE A 58 -7.96 -19.35 11.56
N ALA A 59 -7.33 -19.04 10.40
CA ALA A 59 -7.56 -17.80 9.69
C ALA A 59 -8.91 -17.89 8.96
N ASP A 60 -9.89 -17.13 9.42
CA ASP A 60 -11.24 -17.13 8.88
C ASP A 60 -11.63 -15.72 8.44
N PRO A 61 -11.90 -15.48 7.12
CA PRO A 61 -12.26 -14.15 6.64
C PRO A 61 -13.61 -13.65 7.16
N LYS A 62 -14.49 -14.53 7.60
CA LYS A 62 -15.76 -14.16 8.24
C LYS A 62 -15.62 -13.86 9.73
N ASN A 63 -14.52 -14.27 10.31
CA ASN A 63 -14.29 -14.22 11.75
C ASN A 63 -12.84 -13.78 12.02
N PHE A 64 -12.48 -12.65 11.44
CA PHE A 64 -11.12 -12.11 11.53
C PHE A 64 -10.76 -11.83 12.99
N THR A 65 -9.58 -12.30 13.40
CA THR A 65 -9.01 -12.02 14.72
C THR A 65 -7.60 -11.47 14.59
N GLU A 66 -7.24 -10.59 15.51
CA GLU A 66 -5.88 -10.06 15.63
C GLU A 66 -4.95 -10.94 16.47
N ASP A 67 -5.43 -12.09 16.96
CA ASP A 67 -4.70 -12.98 17.88
C ASP A 67 -3.37 -13.51 17.33
N ASN A 68 -3.23 -13.56 16.00
CA ASN A 68 -1.99 -13.97 15.31
C ASN A 68 -1.11 -12.81 14.89
N PHE A 69 -1.43 -11.59 15.30
CA PHE A 69 -0.68 -10.40 14.90
C PHE A 69 -0.04 -9.72 16.11
N VAL A 70 1.16 -9.20 15.88
CA VAL A 70 1.83 -8.26 16.79
C VAL A 70 1.83 -6.89 16.15
N THR A 71 1.32 -5.90 16.86
CA THR A 71 1.35 -4.50 16.40
C THR A 71 2.69 -3.88 16.75
N VAL A 72 3.38 -3.36 15.75
CA VAL A 72 4.66 -2.67 15.85
C VAL A 72 4.52 -1.25 15.30
N LYS A 73 5.00 -0.26 16.06
CA LYS A 73 5.06 1.14 15.63
C LYS A 73 6.52 1.57 15.58
N GLU A 74 7.02 1.82 14.38
CA GLU A 74 8.41 2.20 14.16
C GLU A 74 8.53 3.24 13.04
N ASP A 75 9.20 4.35 13.35
CA ASP A 75 9.33 5.46 12.40
C ASP A 75 10.39 5.23 11.32
N LYS A 76 11.30 4.29 11.51
CA LYS A 76 12.37 4.01 10.55
C LYS A 76 12.06 2.81 9.66
N SER A 77 11.94 1.65 10.27
CA SER A 77 11.71 0.40 9.52
C SER A 77 11.27 -0.73 10.42
N VAL A 78 10.60 -1.72 9.83
CA VAL A 78 10.26 -2.99 10.49
C VAL A 78 10.82 -4.16 9.71
N LEU A 79 10.96 -5.31 10.35
CA LEU A 79 11.31 -6.57 9.70
C LEU A 79 10.06 -7.45 9.62
N ILE A 80 9.74 -7.90 8.41
CA ILE A 80 8.71 -8.93 8.20
C ILE A 80 9.41 -10.29 8.23
N PRO A 81 9.01 -11.20 9.14
CA PRO A 81 9.67 -12.50 9.28
C PRO A 81 9.60 -13.36 8.01
N PRO A 82 10.46 -14.36 7.87
CA PRO A 82 10.41 -15.30 6.76
C PRO A 82 9.04 -15.95 6.61
N ASN A 83 8.58 -16.08 5.38
CA ASN A 83 7.32 -16.76 5.02
C ASN A 83 6.08 -16.23 5.77
N SER A 84 6.12 -14.96 6.18
CA SER A 84 5.06 -14.28 6.92
C SER A 84 4.55 -13.07 6.12
N PHE A 85 3.62 -12.35 6.70
CA PHE A 85 3.10 -11.12 6.11
C PHE A 85 2.77 -10.09 7.20
N ALA A 86 2.56 -8.86 6.78
CA ALA A 86 2.11 -7.79 7.64
C ALA A 86 0.93 -7.05 7.00
N LEU A 87 0.05 -6.54 7.84
CA LEU A 87 -0.96 -5.56 7.45
C LEU A 87 -0.48 -4.17 7.84
N ALA A 88 -0.59 -3.22 6.93
CA ALA A 88 -0.23 -1.83 7.18
C ALA A 88 -1.17 -0.91 6.43
N ASN A 89 -1.28 0.33 6.87
CA ASN A 89 -2.10 1.32 6.19
C ASN A 89 -1.25 2.21 5.29
N SER A 90 -1.82 2.62 4.16
CA SER A 90 -1.24 3.71 3.38
C SER A 90 -1.15 4.97 4.23
N LEU A 91 -0.10 5.77 4.02
CA LEU A 91 0.00 7.09 4.61
C LEU A 91 -1.05 8.02 3.98
N GLU A 92 -1.28 7.88 2.69
CA GLU A 92 -2.27 8.65 1.94
C GLU A 92 -3.69 8.16 2.25
N TYR A 93 -4.61 9.11 2.32
CA TYR A 93 -6.05 8.92 2.28
C TYR A 93 -6.55 9.12 0.85
N PHE A 94 -7.43 8.24 0.38
CA PHE A 94 -7.95 8.26 -0.98
C PHE A 94 -9.45 8.61 -0.99
N LYS A 95 -9.86 9.43 -1.96
CA LYS A 95 -11.26 9.71 -2.30
C LYS A 95 -11.46 9.43 -3.79
N ILE A 96 -11.76 8.20 -4.13
CA ILE A 96 -11.85 7.78 -5.52
C ILE A 96 -13.15 8.29 -6.15
N PRO A 97 -13.10 9.08 -7.23
CA PRO A 97 -14.30 9.52 -7.93
C PRO A 97 -15.13 8.35 -8.47
N ARG A 98 -16.43 8.55 -8.66
CA ARG A 98 -17.35 7.49 -9.12
C ARG A 98 -17.08 6.96 -10.53
N ASN A 99 -16.32 7.67 -11.32
CA ASN A 99 -15.92 7.27 -12.68
C ASN A 99 -14.44 6.93 -12.80
N VAL A 100 -13.78 6.66 -11.67
CA VAL A 100 -12.37 6.27 -11.59
C VAL A 100 -12.26 5.01 -10.75
N THR A 101 -11.37 4.11 -11.15
CA THR A 101 -10.91 2.98 -10.34
C THR A 101 -9.40 2.98 -10.28
N GLY A 102 -8.83 2.41 -9.22
CA GLY A 102 -7.39 2.26 -9.07
C GLY A 102 -6.98 0.79 -9.00
N LEU A 103 -5.85 0.46 -9.59
CA LEU A 103 -5.21 -0.84 -9.44
C LEU A 103 -3.90 -0.67 -8.68
N VAL A 104 -3.84 -1.23 -7.48
CA VAL A 104 -2.63 -1.22 -6.64
C VAL A 104 -1.79 -2.44 -6.94
N THR A 105 -0.50 -2.24 -7.16
CA THR A 105 0.46 -3.31 -7.44
C THR A 105 1.72 -3.17 -6.61
N SER A 106 2.52 -4.24 -6.55
CA SER A 106 3.81 -4.23 -5.89
C SER A 106 4.77 -3.24 -6.54
N LYS A 107 5.61 -2.64 -5.72
CA LYS A 107 6.72 -1.80 -6.19
C LYS A 107 7.94 -2.68 -6.49
N SER A 108 8.57 -2.46 -7.65
CA SER A 108 9.68 -3.29 -8.13
C SER A 108 10.86 -3.35 -7.15
N SER A 109 11.14 -2.28 -6.42
CA SER A 109 12.22 -2.24 -5.42
C SER A 109 12.04 -3.30 -4.32
N TYR A 110 10.80 -3.52 -3.87
CA TYR A 110 10.46 -4.55 -2.91
C TYR A 110 10.27 -5.92 -3.55
N ALA A 111 9.69 -5.98 -4.73
CA ALA A 111 9.48 -7.24 -5.44
C ALA A 111 10.81 -7.98 -5.68
N ARG A 112 11.90 -7.25 -5.97
CA ARG A 112 13.24 -7.82 -6.17
C ARG A 112 13.83 -8.50 -4.94
N VAL A 113 13.40 -8.13 -3.74
CA VAL A 113 13.83 -8.79 -2.49
C VAL A 113 12.80 -9.77 -1.96
N GLY A 114 11.74 -10.05 -2.74
CA GLY A 114 10.75 -11.07 -2.42
C GLY A 114 9.56 -10.57 -1.60
N LEU A 115 9.38 -9.25 -1.45
CA LEU A 115 8.18 -8.69 -0.87
C LEU A 115 7.17 -8.39 -1.97
N GLY A 116 5.98 -8.93 -1.85
CA GLY A 116 4.86 -8.61 -2.71
C GLY A 116 3.66 -8.11 -1.94
N ASN A 117 2.74 -7.48 -2.64
CA ASN A 117 1.38 -7.30 -2.17
C ASN A 117 0.41 -7.80 -3.25
N PRO A 118 -0.66 -8.51 -2.88
CA PRO A 118 -1.68 -8.92 -3.84
C PRO A 118 -2.24 -7.70 -4.58
N PRO A 119 -2.49 -7.78 -5.88
CA PRO A 119 -3.17 -6.70 -6.60
C PRO A 119 -4.51 -6.39 -5.94
N THR A 120 -4.75 -5.11 -5.69
CA THR A 120 -5.96 -4.63 -5.02
C THR A 120 -6.62 -3.55 -5.85
N VAL A 121 -7.93 -3.65 -5.98
CA VAL A 121 -8.73 -2.66 -6.70
C VAL A 121 -9.25 -1.61 -5.72
N LEU A 122 -9.01 -0.34 -6.03
CA LEU A 122 -9.68 0.78 -5.38
C LEU A 122 -10.98 1.04 -6.13
N GLU A 123 -12.09 0.67 -5.52
CA GLU A 123 -13.40 0.78 -6.13
C GLU A 123 -13.81 2.24 -6.39
N ALA A 124 -14.56 2.45 -7.47
CA ALA A 124 -15.12 3.76 -7.79
C ALA A 124 -16.02 4.25 -6.66
N GLY A 125 -15.79 5.47 -6.19
CA GLY A 125 -16.51 6.08 -5.06
C GLY A 125 -16.01 5.69 -3.67
N TRP A 126 -15.01 4.80 -3.56
CA TRP A 126 -14.43 4.41 -2.28
C TRP A 126 -13.61 5.55 -1.63
N LYS A 127 -13.65 5.60 -0.30
CA LYS A 127 -12.89 6.57 0.51
C LYS A 127 -12.24 5.87 1.69
N GLY A 128 -11.00 6.20 1.96
CA GLY A 128 -10.28 5.67 3.13
C GLY A 128 -8.76 5.63 2.96
N VAL A 129 -8.10 5.13 3.99
CA VAL A 129 -6.72 4.65 3.88
C VAL A 129 -6.75 3.23 3.36
N LEU A 130 -5.79 2.88 2.51
CA LEU A 130 -5.68 1.54 1.95
C LEU A 130 -5.00 0.62 2.95
N VAL A 131 -5.61 -0.53 3.22
CA VAL A 131 -4.93 -1.62 3.93
C VAL A 131 -4.07 -2.39 2.94
N LEU A 132 -2.78 -2.49 3.25
CA LEU A 132 -1.78 -3.18 2.44
C LEU A 132 -1.46 -4.52 3.08
N GLU A 133 -1.51 -5.59 2.31
CA GLU A 133 -1.02 -6.91 2.67
C GLU A 133 0.40 -7.07 2.14
N LEU A 134 1.39 -7.00 3.02
CA LEU A 134 2.80 -7.07 2.66
C LEU A 134 3.33 -8.50 2.92
N VAL A 135 3.47 -9.28 1.86
CA VAL A 135 3.78 -10.72 1.94
C VAL A 135 5.27 -10.95 1.69
N ASN A 136 5.94 -11.58 2.66
CA ASN A 136 7.32 -12.04 2.51
C ASN A 136 7.33 -13.46 1.93
N HIS A 137 7.69 -13.59 0.65
CA HIS A 137 7.76 -14.86 -0.08
C HIS A 137 9.10 -15.60 0.11
N THR A 138 9.98 -15.14 1.00
CA THR A 138 11.34 -15.67 1.14
C THR A 138 11.58 -16.31 2.51
N SER A 139 12.68 -17.02 2.63
CA SER A 139 13.20 -17.57 3.89
C SER A 139 14.06 -16.57 4.68
N ASN A 140 14.20 -15.33 4.22
CA ASN A 140 14.89 -14.26 4.91
C ASN A 140 13.89 -13.25 5.51
N SER A 141 14.28 -12.55 6.58
CA SER A 141 13.53 -11.37 7.00
C SER A 141 13.68 -10.27 5.95
N ILE A 142 12.59 -9.55 5.68
CA ILE A 142 12.59 -8.40 4.76
C ILE A 142 12.39 -7.12 5.55
N ARG A 143 13.24 -6.13 5.29
CA ARG A 143 13.11 -4.78 5.87
C ARG A 143 12.15 -3.96 5.04
N VAL A 144 11.15 -3.38 5.71
CA VAL A 144 10.20 -2.42 5.13
C VAL A 144 10.40 -1.08 5.80
N TYR A 145 10.63 -0.04 5.02
CA TYR A 145 10.85 1.32 5.51
C TYR A 145 9.52 2.03 5.74
N SER A 146 9.37 2.58 6.95
CA SER A 146 8.20 3.37 7.34
C SER A 146 8.15 4.71 6.62
N ASN A 147 6.96 5.24 6.40
CA ASN A 147 6.73 6.56 5.79
C ASN A 147 7.41 6.74 4.43
N SER A 148 7.58 5.66 3.70
CA SER A 148 8.32 5.58 2.45
C SER A 148 7.48 4.87 1.39
N GLY A 149 7.87 4.97 0.10
CA GLY A 149 7.19 4.31 -1.00
C GLY A 149 7.07 2.79 -0.76
N ILE A 150 5.93 2.22 -1.09
CA ILE A 150 5.65 0.79 -0.86
C ILE A 150 4.98 0.09 -2.03
N SER A 151 4.06 0.75 -2.67
CA SER A 151 3.23 0.21 -3.76
C SER A 151 2.93 1.28 -4.78
N GLN A 152 2.53 0.88 -5.96
CA GLN A 152 2.12 1.82 -7.01
C GLN A 152 0.66 1.63 -7.37
N ILE A 153 0.02 2.72 -7.76
CA ILE A 153 -1.36 2.72 -8.21
C ILE A 153 -1.43 3.23 -9.63
N LEU A 154 -2.10 2.49 -10.51
CA LEU A 154 -2.57 2.95 -11.80
C LEU A 154 -4.04 3.32 -11.68
N PHE A 155 -4.41 4.49 -12.20
CA PHE A 155 -5.81 4.93 -12.20
C PHE A 155 -6.40 4.82 -13.60
N PHE A 156 -7.64 4.36 -13.65
CA PHE A 156 -8.40 4.17 -14.88
C PHE A 156 -9.69 4.96 -14.79
N LYS A 157 -9.99 5.72 -15.83
CA LYS A 157 -11.25 6.45 -15.93
C LYS A 157 -12.16 5.76 -16.92
N GLY A 158 -13.39 5.49 -16.46
CA GLY A 158 -14.51 5.10 -17.30
C GLY A 158 -15.22 6.31 -17.92
N GLU A 159 -16.17 6.04 -18.75
CA GLU A 159 -17.05 7.07 -19.37
C GLU A 159 -18.09 7.59 -18.38
#